data_202c4ff68ad61a96435b19b14b0b3176
#
_entry.id   202c4ff68ad61a96435b19b14b0b3176
#
_cell.length_a   1.000
_cell.length_b   1.000
_cell.length_c   1.000
_cell.angle_alpha   90.00
_cell.angle_beta   90.00
_cell.angle_gamma   90.00
#
_symmetry.space_group_name_H-M   'P 1'
#
loop_
_entity.id
_entity.type
_entity.pdbx_description
1 polymer ?
#
loop_
_entity_poly.entity_id
_entity_poly.type
_entity_poly.pdbx_seq_one_letter_code
_entity_poly.pdbx_strand_id
1 'polypeptide(L)'
;MSTRVVQRGEGERRYTARGSVMLFKALAEQDGGDFSLMERTLPPGGRRPPPHRHMNCSEAYFVLDGLVSVTVEGEDLEVGPEGFVLVPRGTGHTFGNAGEQEARLLVIHAPAMDAYFAGLHELWLRDKPPTPDEERQLMARFGMNPA
;
A
#
# COMPACT_ATOMS: atom_id res chain seq x y z
N MET A 1 5.17 -23.09 -10.28
CA MET A 1 5.42 -21.63 -10.38
C MET A 1 6.75 -21.41 -11.10
N SER A 2 6.83 -20.41 -11.95
CA SER A 2 8.04 -20.13 -12.73
C SER A 2 8.68 -18.81 -12.28
N THR A 3 9.99 -18.69 -12.52
CA THR A 3 10.71 -17.45 -12.31
C THR A 3 10.14 -16.36 -13.20
N ARG A 4 9.99 -15.18 -12.64
CA ARG A 4 9.50 -14.01 -13.37
C ARG A 4 10.50 -12.87 -13.27
N VAL A 5 10.64 -12.14 -14.36
CA VAL A 5 11.47 -10.95 -14.42
C VAL A 5 10.59 -9.79 -14.88
N VAL A 6 10.52 -8.74 -14.04
CA VAL A 6 9.72 -7.54 -14.31
C VAL A 6 10.66 -6.36 -14.23
N GLN A 7 10.80 -5.65 -15.34
CA GLN A 7 11.74 -4.54 -15.47
C GLN A 7 11.16 -3.24 -14.92
N ARG A 8 11.99 -2.20 -14.87
CA ARG A 8 11.56 -0.86 -14.45
C ARG A 8 10.37 -0.39 -15.28
N GLY A 9 9.32 0.09 -14.61
CA GLY A 9 8.11 0.59 -15.26
C GLY A 9 7.13 -0.48 -15.71
N GLU A 10 7.51 -1.76 -15.62
CA GLU A 10 6.64 -2.88 -15.94
C GLU A 10 6.00 -3.45 -14.67
N GLY A 11 4.89 -4.15 -14.83
CA GLY A 11 4.22 -4.82 -13.71
C GLY A 11 3.19 -5.83 -14.18
N GLU A 12 2.75 -6.67 -13.26
CA GLU A 12 1.77 -7.72 -13.51
C GLU A 12 0.32 -7.19 -13.43
N ARG A 13 0.10 -6.16 -12.63
CA ARG A 13 -1.19 -5.47 -12.45
C ARG A 13 -0.95 -4.02 -12.12
N ARG A 14 -1.81 -3.15 -12.65
CA ARG A 14 -1.80 -1.73 -12.35
C ARG A 14 -3.15 -1.31 -11.78
N TYR A 15 -3.14 -0.79 -10.56
CA TYR A 15 -4.33 -0.26 -9.91
C TYR A 15 -4.13 1.20 -9.53
N THR A 16 -5.21 1.91 -9.31
CA THR A 16 -5.20 3.30 -8.82
C THR A 16 -6.21 3.45 -7.68
N ALA A 17 -5.85 4.26 -6.69
CA ALA A 17 -6.74 4.63 -5.60
C ALA A 17 -6.23 5.91 -4.96
N ARG A 18 -7.13 6.81 -4.55
CA ARG A 18 -6.80 8.08 -3.87
C ARG A 18 -5.79 8.94 -4.64
N GLY A 19 -5.79 8.86 -5.98
CA GLY A 19 -4.81 9.55 -6.81
C GLY A 19 -3.45 8.89 -6.86
N SER A 20 -3.23 7.79 -6.16
CA SER A 20 -1.96 7.05 -6.20
C SER A 20 -2.02 5.92 -7.22
N VAL A 21 -0.86 5.55 -7.73
CA VAL A 21 -0.69 4.42 -8.66
C VAL A 21 -0.04 3.27 -7.92
N MET A 22 -0.58 2.06 -8.12
CA MET A 22 -0.08 0.83 -7.54
C MET A 22 0.30 -0.11 -8.68
N LEU A 23 1.60 -0.30 -8.89
CA LEU A 23 2.13 -1.18 -9.92
C LEU A 23 2.67 -2.45 -9.26
N PHE A 24 1.89 -3.52 -9.32
CA PHE A 24 2.28 -4.80 -8.70
C PHE A 24 3.35 -5.50 -9.50
N LYS A 25 4.44 -5.85 -8.83
CA LYS A 25 5.55 -6.64 -9.37
C LYS A 25 5.40 -8.12 -9.04
N ALA A 26 4.72 -8.44 -7.94
CA ALA A 26 4.44 -9.81 -7.52
C ALA A 26 3.04 -9.91 -6.94
N LEU A 27 2.32 -10.95 -7.35
CA LEU A 27 0.94 -11.24 -6.95
C LEU A 27 0.87 -12.60 -6.26
N ALA A 28 -0.15 -12.79 -5.43
CA ALA A 28 -0.39 -14.06 -4.72
C ALA A 28 -0.41 -15.28 -5.65
N GLU A 29 -1.04 -15.15 -6.80
CA GLU A 29 -1.18 -16.26 -7.76
C GLU A 29 0.16 -16.73 -8.34
N GLN A 30 1.22 -15.96 -8.20
CA GLN A 30 2.52 -16.24 -8.79
C GLN A 30 3.48 -16.94 -7.85
N ASP A 31 3.26 -16.86 -6.53
CA ASP A 31 4.17 -17.40 -5.53
C ASP A 31 3.47 -18.20 -4.42
N GLY A 32 2.20 -18.57 -4.64
CA GLY A 32 1.44 -19.34 -3.65
C GLY A 32 0.92 -18.48 -2.50
N GLY A 33 0.94 -17.16 -2.63
CA GLY A 33 0.42 -16.25 -1.61
C GLY A 33 1.43 -15.84 -0.53
N ASP A 34 2.70 -16.17 -0.69
CA ASP A 34 3.73 -15.88 0.31
C ASP A 34 3.94 -14.38 0.52
N PHE A 35 3.88 -13.61 -0.56
CA PHE A 35 3.96 -12.15 -0.49
C PHE A 35 3.35 -11.52 -1.73
N SER A 36 3.04 -10.24 -1.64
CA SER A 36 2.81 -9.36 -2.79
C SER A 36 3.71 -8.15 -2.66
N LEU A 37 4.10 -7.59 -3.79
CA LEU A 37 4.97 -6.42 -3.84
C LEU A 37 4.47 -5.46 -4.90
N MET A 38 4.28 -4.20 -4.50
CA MET A 38 3.91 -3.14 -5.43
C MET A 38 4.87 -1.96 -5.33
N GLU A 39 5.08 -1.29 -6.46
CA GLU A 39 5.64 0.05 -6.49
C GLU A 39 4.48 1.02 -6.41
N ARG A 40 4.48 1.86 -5.40
CA ARG A 40 3.44 2.84 -5.18
C ARG A 40 3.96 4.24 -5.45
N THR A 41 3.19 5.00 -6.22
CA THR A 41 3.50 6.40 -6.54
C THR A 41 2.45 7.28 -5.89
N LEU A 42 2.90 8.17 -5.01
CA LEU A 42 2.03 9.04 -4.21
C LEU A 42 2.18 10.49 -4.69
N PRO A 43 1.10 11.12 -5.17
CA PRO A 43 1.17 12.54 -5.47
C PRO A 43 1.29 13.37 -4.18
N PRO A 44 1.86 14.58 -4.25
CA PRO A 44 1.88 15.46 -3.09
C PRO A 44 0.45 15.85 -2.70
N GLY A 45 0.19 15.96 -1.40
CA GLY A 45 -1.13 16.32 -0.90
C GLY A 45 -2.22 15.27 -1.10
N GLY A 46 -1.85 14.05 -1.47
CA GLY A 46 -2.78 12.95 -1.69
C GLY A 46 -3.46 12.49 -0.40
N ARG A 47 -4.59 11.81 -0.56
CA ARG A 47 -5.34 11.28 0.57
C ARG A 47 -4.62 10.08 1.17
N ARG A 48 -4.67 9.99 2.50
CA ARG A 48 -4.16 8.84 3.24
C ARG A 48 -5.25 7.79 3.40
N PRO A 49 -4.89 6.49 3.50
CA PRO A 49 -5.85 5.50 3.96
C PRO A 49 -6.29 5.82 5.39
N PRO A 50 -7.52 5.41 5.78
CA PRO A 50 -7.90 5.47 7.19
C PRO A 50 -6.87 4.70 8.04
N PRO A 51 -6.51 5.18 9.23
CA PRO A 51 -5.61 4.43 10.09
C PRO A 51 -6.13 3.01 10.35
N HIS A 52 -5.26 2.03 10.23
CA HIS A 52 -5.63 0.62 10.31
C HIS A 52 -4.47 -0.23 10.81
N ARG A 53 -4.79 -1.48 11.16
CA ARG A 53 -3.79 -2.48 11.51
C ARG A 53 -4.07 -3.76 10.74
N HIS A 54 -3.03 -4.37 10.18
CA HIS A 54 -3.13 -5.67 9.53
C HIS A 54 -3.02 -6.77 10.59
N MET A 55 -4.06 -7.59 10.70
CA MET A 55 -4.05 -8.67 11.70
C MET A 55 -3.36 -9.94 11.18
N ASN A 56 -3.30 -10.11 9.87
CA ASN A 56 -2.89 -11.37 9.24
C ASN A 56 -1.62 -11.28 8.41
N CYS A 57 -0.99 -10.11 8.31
CA CYS A 57 0.23 -9.95 7.53
C CYS A 57 1.15 -8.91 8.15
N SER A 58 2.43 -8.99 7.79
CA SER A 58 3.38 -7.92 8.02
C SER A 58 3.43 -7.03 6.79
N GLU A 59 3.73 -5.75 6.98
CA GLU A 59 3.88 -4.79 5.91
C GLU A 59 5.25 -4.12 6.00
N ALA A 60 5.87 -3.88 4.87
CA ALA A 60 7.14 -3.18 4.82
C ALA A 60 7.13 -2.14 3.71
N TYR A 61 7.81 -1.02 3.96
CA TYR A 61 8.02 0.05 2.98
C TYR A 61 9.50 0.23 2.73
N PHE A 62 9.86 0.38 1.46
CA PHE A 62 11.21 0.80 1.05
C PHE A 62 11.05 1.99 0.13
N VAL A 63 11.54 3.15 0.55
CA VAL A 63 11.37 4.40 -0.20
C VAL A 63 12.38 4.46 -1.35
N LEU A 64 11.91 4.74 -2.56
CA LEU A 64 12.75 4.90 -3.74
C LEU A 64 13.07 6.38 -4.01
N ASP A 65 12.05 7.23 -3.97
CA ASP A 65 12.17 8.66 -4.24
C ASP A 65 11.20 9.45 -3.37
N GLY A 66 11.57 10.69 -3.05
CA GLY A 66 10.70 11.59 -2.31
C GLY A 66 10.73 11.35 -0.82
N LEU A 67 9.74 11.88 -0.13
CA LEU A 67 9.63 11.81 1.32
C LEU A 67 8.28 11.22 1.72
N VAL A 68 8.31 10.11 2.45
CA VAL A 68 7.12 9.40 2.90
C VAL A 68 6.90 9.67 4.38
N SER A 69 5.68 10.02 4.74
CA SER A 69 5.26 10.11 6.14
C SER A 69 4.57 8.80 6.52
N VAL A 70 5.03 8.19 7.59
CA VAL A 70 4.37 7.00 8.18
C VAL A 70 3.96 7.36 9.59
N THR A 71 2.66 7.28 9.86
CA THR A 71 2.14 7.49 11.22
C THR A 71 1.97 6.12 11.86
N VAL A 72 2.69 5.86 12.93
CA VAL A 72 2.70 4.58 13.65
C VAL A 72 2.25 4.81 15.08
N GLU A 73 1.15 4.17 15.48
CA GLU A 73 0.57 4.35 16.82
C GLU A 73 0.45 5.82 17.21
N GLY A 74 0.03 6.67 16.26
CA GLY A 74 -0.17 8.09 16.46
C GLY A 74 1.10 8.96 16.36
N GLU A 75 2.27 8.38 16.15
CA GLU A 75 3.52 9.10 16.00
C GLU A 75 3.90 9.23 14.53
N ASP A 76 4.17 10.47 14.08
CA ASP A 76 4.57 10.75 12.68
C ASP A 76 6.07 10.57 12.51
N LEU A 77 6.44 9.75 11.53
CA LEU A 77 7.83 9.49 11.15
C LEU A 77 8.00 9.83 9.67
N GLU A 78 9.11 10.48 9.32
CA GLU A 78 9.44 10.76 7.93
C GLU A 78 10.58 9.86 7.46
N VAL A 79 10.43 9.32 6.24
CA VAL A 79 11.39 8.38 5.66
C VAL A 79 11.73 8.84 4.25
N GLY A 80 13.02 9.05 4.01
CA GLY A 80 13.54 9.46 2.70
C GLY A 80 14.05 8.28 1.87
N PRO A 81 14.66 8.56 0.70
CA PRO A 81 15.15 7.51 -0.21
C PRO A 81 16.08 6.52 0.46
N GLU A 82 15.88 5.24 0.13
CA GLU A 82 16.57 4.09 0.68
C GLU A 82 16.24 3.80 2.16
N GLY A 83 15.34 4.57 2.76
CA GLY A 83 14.82 4.28 4.09
C GLY A 83 13.84 3.12 4.06
N PHE A 84 13.77 2.39 5.16
CA PHE A 84 12.96 1.20 5.31
C PHE A 84 12.11 1.27 6.58
N VAL A 85 10.85 0.82 6.46
CA VAL A 85 9.93 0.73 7.59
C VAL A 85 9.34 -0.67 7.63
N LEU A 86 9.43 -1.31 8.78
CA LEU A 86 8.71 -2.57 9.04
C LEU A 86 7.52 -2.28 9.94
N VAL A 87 6.34 -2.66 9.48
CA VAL A 87 5.10 -2.56 10.26
C VAL A 87 4.64 -3.98 10.61
N PRO A 88 4.90 -4.45 11.83
CA PRO A 88 4.48 -5.79 12.24
C PRO A 88 2.96 -5.91 12.31
N ARG A 89 2.48 -7.14 12.29
CA ARG A 89 1.05 -7.44 12.50
C ARG A 89 0.53 -6.74 13.74
N GLY A 90 -0.68 -6.19 13.67
CA GLY A 90 -1.34 -5.55 14.81
C GLY A 90 -0.89 -4.12 15.10
N THR A 91 0.04 -3.57 14.34
CA THR A 91 0.51 -2.20 14.55
C THR A 91 -0.36 -1.20 13.79
N GLY A 92 -0.97 -0.27 14.52
CA GLY A 92 -1.81 0.77 13.92
C GLY A 92 -0.97 1.78 13.14
N HIS A 93 -1.34 2.05 11.89
CA HIS A 93 -0.59 2.93 11.03
C HIS A 93 -1.40 3.52 9.89
N THR A 94 -0.87 4.57 9.31
CA THR A 94 -1.25 5.11 8.01
C THR A 94 -0.01 5.77 7.38
N PHE A 95 -0.07 6.07 6.10
CA PHE A 95 1.07 6.67 5.41
C PHE A 95 0.62 7.63 4.33
N GLY A 96 1.54 8.48 3.88
CA GLY A 96 1.28 9.44 2.82
C GLY A 96 2.55 10.11 2.35
N ASN A 97 2.40 11.04 1.42
CA ASN A 97 3.50 11.85 0.93
C ASN A 97 3.73 13.03 1.89
N ALA A 98 4.94 13.15 2.41
CA ALA A 98 5.31 14.24 3.32
C ALA A 98 5.96 15.43 2.61
N GLY A 99 6.23 15.30 1.32
CA GLY A 99 6.95 16.31 0.54
C GLY A 99 6.06 17.09 -0.41
N GLU A 100 6.71 17.95 -1.18
CA GLU A 100 6.07 18.78 -2.20
C GLU A 100 6.14 18.16 -3.59
N GLN A 101 6.87 17.06 -3.74
CA GLN A 101 7.02 16.33 -4.98
C GLN A 101 6.46 14.93 -4.85
N GLU A 102 6.30 14.25 -5.97
CA GLU A 102 5.87 12.86 -6.03
C GLU A 102 6.82 11.96 -5.22
N ALA A 103 6.27 11.01 -4.49
CA ALA A 103 7.03 10.01 -3.76
C ALA A 103 6.79 8.63 -4.36
N ARG A 104 7.84 7.80 -4.41
CA ARG A 104 7.77 6.42 -4.88
C ARG A 104 8.34 5.49 -3.83
N LEU A 105 7.63 4.41 -3.57
CA LEU A 105 8.07 3.42 -2.58
C LEU A 105 7.65 2.02 -3.01
N LEU A 106 8.38 1.02 -2.54
CA LEU A 106 7.93 -0.37 -2.59
C LEU A 106 7.11 -0.66 -1.35
N VAL A 107 5.99 -1.35 -1.53
CA VAL A 107 5.14 -1.83 -0.44
C VAL A 107 5.04 -3.34 -0.55
N ILE A 108 5.42 -4.03 0.52
CA ILE A 108 5.47 -5.48 0.59
C ILE A 108 4.49 -5.95 1.65
N HIS A 109 3.66 -6.92 1.31
CA HIS A 109 2.78 -7.60 2.27
C HIS A 109 3.12 -9.08 2.28
N ALA A 110 3.31 -9.65 3.45
CA ALA A 110 3.58 -11.06 3.63
C ALA A 110 2.71 -11.61 4.77
N PRO A 111 1.73 -12.49 4.50
CA PRO A 111 1.26 -12.97 3.18
C PRO A 111 0.73 -11.88 2.26
N ALA A 112 0.53 -12.25 0.99
CA ALA A 112 0.08 -11.34 -0.06
C ALA A 112 -1.26 -10.68 0.25
N MET A 113 -1.43 -9.43 -0.23
CA MET A 113 -2.67 -8.66 -0.08
C MET A 113 -3.15 -8.01 -1.38
N ASP A 114 -2.69 -8.48 -2.52
CA ASP A 114 -3.10 -7.88 -3.80
C ASP A 114 -4.61 -7.94 -4.05
N ALA A 115 -5.31 -8.93 -3.51
CA ALA A 115 -6.77 -9.01 -3.62
C ALA A 115 -7.48 -7.84 -2.94
N TYR A 116 -6.98 -7.36 -1.80
CA TYR A 116 -7.51 -6.16 -1.16
C TYR A 116 -7.36 -4.94 -2.09
N PHE A 117 -6.20 -4.78 -2.70
CA PHE A 117 -5.93 -3.62 -3.56
C PHE A 117 -6.73 -3.65 -4.86
N ALA A 118 -7.06 -4.84 -5.38
CA ALA A 118 -8.01 -4.98 -6.49
C ALA A 118 -9.38 -4.43 -6.10
N GLY A 119 -9.86 -4.76 -4.91
CA GLY A 119 -11.12 -4.25 -4.37
C GLY A 119 -11.07 -2.73 -4.14
N LEU A 120 -9.95 -2.22 -3.62
CA LEU A 120 -9.76 -0.79 -3.40
C LEU A 120 -9.79 -0.02 -4.72
N HIS A 121 -9.15 -0.54 -5.75
CA HIS A 121 -9.16 0.05 -7.08
C HIS A 121 -10.59 0.19 -7.60
N GLU A 122 -11.40 -0.86 -7.52
CA GLU A 122 -12.80 -0.83 -7.96
C GLU A 122 -13.63 0.18 -7.17
N LEU A 123 -13.39 0.27 -5.86
CA LEU A 123 -14.10 1.21 -4.99
C LEU A 123 -13.82 2.66 -5.40
N TRP A 124 -12.59 2.96 -5.81
CA TRP A 124 -12.19 4.31 -6.23
C TRP A 124 -12.44 4.62 -7.70
N LEU A 125 -12.90 3.64 -8.50
CA LEU A 125 -13.35 3.87 -9.89
C LEU A 125 -14.76 4.42 -9.99
N ARG A 126 -15.52 4.43 -8.89
CA ARG A 126 -16.90 4.95 -8.88
C ARG A 126 -16.90 6.46 -9.10
N ASP A 127 -18.07 6.99 -9.51
CA ASP A 127 -18.24 8.43 -9.76
C ASP A 127 -17.97 9.31 -8.54
N LYS A 128 -18.20 8.79 -7.34
CA LYS A 128 -17.94 9.49 -6.09
C LYS A 128 -16.84 8.77 -5.30
N PRO A 129 -15.94 9.52 -4.65
CA PRO A 129 -14.97 8.90 -3.74
C PRO A 129 -15.69 8.09 -2.66
N PRO A 130 -15.14 6.96 -2.24
CA PRO A 130 -15.71 6.22 -1.13
C PRO A 130 -15.60 7.00 0.18
N THR A 131 -16.54 6.76 1.07
CA THR A 131 -16.45 7.29 2.44
C THR A 131 -15.41 6.49 3.24
N PRO A 132 -14.88 7.06 4.34
CA PRO A 132 -14.01 6.30 5.23
C PRO A 132 -14.64 5.00 5.73
N ASP A 133 -15.95 4.98 5.99
CA ASP A 133 -16.65 3.78 6.43
C ASP A 133 -16.69 2.71 5.34
N GLU A 134 -16.91 3.10 4.09
CA GLU A 134 -16.86 2.16 2.97
C GLU A 134 -15.46 1.54 2.82
N GLU A 135 -14.41 2.33 2.99
CA GLU A 135 -13.03 1.79 2.97
C GLU A 135 -12.79 0.85 4.16
N ARG A 136 -13.26 1.19 5.36
CA ARG A 136 -13.13 0.32 6.54
C ARG A 136 -13.88 -1.00 6.36
N GLN A 137 -15.05 -0.98 5.72
CA GLN A 137 -15.80 -2.20 5.40
C GLN A 137 -15.02 -3.12 4.45
N LEU A 138 -14.38 -2.54 3.44
CA LEU A 138 -13.51 -3.30 2.54
C LEU A 138 -12.31 -3.86 3.32
N MET A 139 -11.65 -3.05 4.13
CA MET A 139 -10.52 -3.45 4.96
C MET A 139 -10.88 -4.62 5.87
N ALA A 140 -12.05 -4.58 6.52
CA ALA A 140 -12.50 -5.63 7.44
C ALA A 140 -12.58 -7.00 6.78
N ARG A 141 -12.92 -7.05 5.51
CA ARG A 141 -12.97 -8.31 4.75
C ARG A 141 -11.60 -8.95 4.54
N PHE A 142 -10.54 -8.20 4.72
CA PHE A 142 -9.16 -8.64 4.51
C PHE A 142 -8.32 -8.61 5.80
N GLY A 143 -8.97 -8.66 6.95
CA GLY A 143 -8.27 -8.71 8.24
C GLY A 143 -7.61 -7.41 8.65
N MET A 144 -8.08 -6.27 8.15
CA MET A 144 -7.58 -4.95 8.52
C MET A 144 -8.59 -4.26 9.45
N ASN A 145 -8.17 -4.01 10.67
CA ASN A 145 -9.01 -3.37 11.69
C ASN A 145 -8.70 -1.88 11.83
N PRO A 146 -9.67 -1.06 12.25
CA PRO A 146 -9.42 0.34 12.54
C PRO A 146 -8.35 0.53 13.63
N ALA A 147 -7.62 1.61 13.52
CA ALA A 147 -6.61 1.97 14.50
C ALA A 147 -6.76 3.43 14.96
#